data_c2f720e2825c1b8e069749603e104254
#
_entry.id   c2f720e2825c1b8e069749603e104254
#
_cell.length_a   1.000
_cell.length_b   1.000
_cell.length_c   1.000
_cell.angle_alpha   90.00
_cell.angle_beta   90.00
_cell.angle_gamma   90.00
#
_symmetry.space_group_name_H-M   'P 1'
#
loop_
_entity.id
_entity.type
_entity.pdbx_description
1 polymer ?
#
loop_
_entity_poly.entity_id
_entity_poly.type
_entity_poly.pdbx_seq_one_letter_code
_entity_poly.pdbx_strand_id
1 'polypeptide(L)'
;MDGEPDEDMLSWDETVFRNERVFDIDYLPETFKHRDTQMEKLKYALRPATRGARPLNALVRGPPGTGKTTAVQKLFDELATVHQTHAVRVNCRVNDTRYSVFSRLFGHVFEYEPPESGISFKKLFGQITDKLVDAETALVVALDDVNYLYYENEASDTLYSLLRAHEERGGARIGVIAVSSDPDLEEIGALDPRVQSVFRPEKVFFPSYGQAEIVDILEERVDRGFKDGVLGATELDVVAERTAEGGDLRVGLDLLRRAGLNAELRGSREVTAEDIDEAYEDARYVHLAHSIQALSDSEAALLAVIAEHEGDRAGAVYDAFHEATDLGYTRYSEILNKLDELGLVETEYADFEGRGRSREITLAYDASAVLKRLGEHTA
;
A
#
# COMPACT_ATOMS: atom_id res chain seq x y z
N MET A 1 -3.07 3.70 58.07
CA MET A 1 -2.45 4.31 56.87
C MET A 1 -2.84 3.42 55.73
N ASP A 2 -3.99 3.67 55.22
CA ASP A 2 -4.54 2.95 54.07
C ASP A 2 -3.93 3.64 52.83
N GLY A 3 -3.05 2.92 52.15
CA GLY A 3 -2.53 3.34 50.83
C GLY A 3 -3.68 3.29 49.86
N GLU A 4 -4.00 4.42 49.24
CA GLU A 4 -4.84 4.45 48.06
C GLU A 4 -4.21 3.51 47.01
N PRO A 5 -5.02 2.71 46.29
CA PRO A 5 -4.49 1.91 45.21
C PRO A 5 -3.86 2.86 44.20
N ASP A 6 -2.64 2.55 43.80
CA ASP A 6 -1.93 3.18 42.66
C ASP A 6 -2.90 3.17 41.48
N GLU A 7 -3.43 4.33 41.10
CA GLU A 7 -4.23 4.46 39.88
C GLU A 7 -3.33 4.01 38.73
N ASP A 8 -3.73 2.94 38.08
CA ASP A 8 -3.03 2.35 36.96
C ASP A 8 -2.95 3.43 35.85
N MET A 9 -1.79 4.03 35.64
CA MET A 9 -1.59 5.19 34.74
C MET A 9 -2.04 4.93 33.30
N LEU A 10 -2.35 3.69 32.96
CA LEU A 10 -2.81 3.27 31.64
C LEU A 10 -4.29 2.83 31.63
N SER A 11 -5.00 2.89 32.77
CA SER A 11 -6.43 2.57 32.82
C SER A 11 -7.27 3.79 32.46
N TRP A 12 -8.08 3.68 31.41
CA TRP A 12 -9.11 4.65 31.06
C TRP A 12 -10.47 4.08 31.46
N ASP A 13 -11.16 4.75 32.33
CA ASP A 13 -12.47 4.29 32.82
C ASP A 13 -13.57 4.40 31.76
N GLU A 14 -13.43 5.27 30.75
CA GLU A 14 -14.40 5.47 29.67
C GLU A 14 -13.73 5.61 28.30
N THR A 15 -13.92 4.64 27.43
CA THR A 15 -13.49 4.72 26.01
C THR A 15 -14.67 5.04 25.09
N VAL A 16 -14.44 5.80 24.01
CA VAL A 16 -15.42 6.03 22.94
C VAL A 16 -15.53 4.83 21.99
N PHE A 17 -14.56 3.93 22.03
CA PHE A 17 -14.53 2.76 21.17
C PHE A 17 -15.38 1.61 21.70
N ARG A 18 -16.11 0.96 20.81
CA ARG A 18 -16.67 -0.38 21.00
C ARG A 18 -15.63 -1.45 20.65
N ASN A 19 -14.90 -1.22 19.55
CA ASN A 19 -13.80 -2.08 19.08
C ASN A 19 -12.81 -1.24 18.26
N GLU A 20 -11.77 -0.72 18.89
CA GLU A 20 -10.77 0.12 18.24
C GLU A 20 -10.06 -0.59 17.07
N ARG A 21 -9.86 -1.92 17.16
CA ARG A 21 -9.18 -2.72 16.12
C ARG A 21 -9.86 -2.68 14.76
N VAL A 22 -11.12 -2.26 14.68
CA VAL A 22 -11.85 -2.08 13.42
C VAL A 22 -11.19 -1.03 12.52
N PHE A 23 -10.44 -0.10 13.11
CA PHE A 23 -9.73 0.96 12.39
C PHE A 23 -8.29 0.58 12.03
N ASP A 24 -7.77 -0.57 12.48
CA ASP A 24 -6.45 -1.05 12.10
C ASP A 24 -6.39 -1.35 10.59
N ILE A 25 -5.23 -1.05 9.98
CA ILE A 25 -5.00 -1.25 8.54
C ILE A 25 -5.08 -2.73 8.14
N ASP A 26 -4.74 -3.62 9.05
CA ASP A 26 -4.75 -5.08 8.85
C ASP A 26 -6.09 -5.73 9.22
N TYR A 27 -7.05 -4.95 9.73
CA TYR A 27 -8.38 -5.47 10.03
C TYR A 27 -9.11 -5.89 8.76
N LEU A 28 -9.52 -7.16 8.73
CA LEU A 28 -10.23 -7.71 7.59
C LEU A 28 -11.74 -7.51 7.76
N PRO A 29 -12.41 -6.70 6.91
CA PRO A 29 -13.84 -6.44 7.03
C PRO A 29 -14.66 -7.69 6.73
N GLU A 30 -15.79 -7.89 7.41
CA GLU A 30 -16.70 -8.99 7.08
C GLU A 30 -17.29 -8.80 5.69
N THR A 31 -17.77 -7.60 5.38
CA THR A 31 -18.29 -7.22 4.08
C THR A 31 -17.22 -6.47 3.28
N PHE A 32 -17.00 -6.84 2.04
CA PHE A 32 -16.03 -6.16 1.17
C PHE A 32 -16.80 -5.42 0.07
N LYS A 33 -17.13 -4.16 0.37
CA LYS A 33 -18.00 -3.32 -0.45
C LYS A 33 -17.30 -2.77 -1.69
N HIS A 34 -18.08 -2.51 -2.74
CA HIS A 34 -17.67 -1.83 -3.98
C HIS A 34 -16.53 -2.50 -4.76
N ARG A 35 -16.32 -3.80 -4.55
CA ARG A 35 -15.29 -4.59 -5.25
C ARG A 35 -15.79 -5.91 -5.85
N ASP A 36 -17.11 -6.03 -6.06
CA ASP A 36 -17.72 -7.27 -6.56
C ASP A 36 -17.10 -7.73 -7.87
N THR A 37 -16.92 -6.83 -8.84
CA THR A 37 -16.30 -7.15 -10.13
C THR A 37 -14.87 -7.65 -9.99
N GLN A 38 -14.06 -7.03 -9.13
CA GLN A 38 -12.70 -7.43 -8.85
C GLN A 38 -12.65 -8.80 -8.18
N MET A 39 -13.51 -9.00 -7.19
CA MET A 39 -13.63 -10.26 -6.47
C MET A 39 -14.06 -11.40 -7.38
N GLU A 40 -15.02 -11.19 -8.27
CA GLU A 40 -15.46 -12.21 -9.23
C GLU A 40 -14.32 -12.64 -10.19
N LYS A 41 -13.52 -11.71 -10.69
CA LYS A 41 -12.35 -12.02 -11.52
C LYS A 41 -11.29 -12.82 -10.75
N LEU A 42 -10.99 -12.43 -9.51
CA LEU A 42 -10.05 -13.17 -8.67
C LEU A 42 -10.58 -14.57 -8.30
N LYS A 43 -11.86 -14.69 -7.95
CA LYS A 43 -12.52 -15.98 -7.73
C LYS A 43 -12.44 -16.87 -8.97
N TYR A 44 -12.66 -16.32 -10.15
CA TYR A 44 -12.50 -17.05 -11.40
C TYR A 44 -11.09 -17.61 -11.56
N ALA A 45 -10.06 -16.80 -11.29
CA ALA A 45 -8.67 -17.24 -11.38
C ALA A 45 -8.32 -18.32 -10.34
N LEU A 46 -8.86 -18.23 -9.13
CA LEU A 46 -8.54 -19.14 -8.02
C LEU A 46 -9.41 -20.40 -7.97
N ARG A 47 -10.59 -20.38 -8.60
CA ARG A 47 -11.54 -21.51 -8.57
C ARG A 47 -10.93 -22.87 -8.94
N PRO A 48 -9.97 -23.02 -9.89
CA PRO A 48 -9.35 -24.32 -10.13
C PRO A 48 -8.62 -24.90 -8.91
N ALA A 49 -8.04 -24.04 -8.05
CA ALA A 49 -7.33 -24.48 -6.83
C ALA A 49 -8.24 -25.21 -5.86
N THR A 50 -9.52 -24.84 -5.74
CA THR A 50 -10.47 -25.49 -4.83
C THR A 50 -10.73 -26.98 -5.19
N ARG A 51 -10.30 -27.38 -6.37
CA ARG A 51 -10.39 -28.78 -6.86
C ARG A 51 -9.02 -29.43 -7.02
N GLY A 52 -7.98 -28.85 -6.40
CA GLY A 52 -6.59 -29.31 -6.54
C GLY A 52 -6.03 -29.13 -7.96
N ALA A 53 -6.70 -28.41 -8.87
CA ALA A 53 -6.17 -28.11 -10.19
C ALA A 53 -5.28 -26.87 -10.18
N ARG A 54 -4.46 -26.68 -11.23
CA ARG A 54 -3.59 -25.50 -11.34
C ARG A 54 -4.42 -24.22 -11.40
N PRO A 55 -4.21 -23.25 -10.49
CA PRO A 55 -4.86 -21.95 -10.54
C PRO A 55 -4.46 -21.16 -11.80
N LEU A 56 -5.29 -20.22 -12.23
CA LEU A 56 -4.87 -19.22 -13.20
C LEU A 56 -4.00 -18.16 -12.51
N ASN A 57 -3.19 -17.48 -13.30
CA ASN A 57 -2.45 -16.33 -12.80
C ASN A 57 -3.33 -15.08 -12.83
N ALA A 58 -3.09 -14.15 -11.91
CA ALA A 58 -3.75 -12.86 -11.89
C ALA A 58 -2.73 -11.73 -11.71
N LEU A 59 -3.07 -10.58 -12.27
CA LEU A 59 -2.33 -9.33 -12.12
C LEU A 59 -3.28 -8.29 -11.55
N VAL A 60 -3.05 -7.92 -10.31
CA VAL A 60 -3.87 -6.99 -9.53
C VAL A 60 -3.17 -5.64 -9.48
N ARG A 61 -3.80 -4.61 -10.01
CA ARG A 61 -3.25 -3.25 -10.07
C ARG A 61 -4.22 -2.21 -9.54
N GLY A 62 -3.69 -1.08 -9.15
CA GLY A 62 -4.45 0.11 -8.77
C GLY A 62 -3.72 0.93 -7.71
N PRO A 63 -4.15 2.15 -7.44
CA PRO A 63 -3.55 3.04 -6.44
C PRO A 63 -3.47 2.41 -5.05
N PRO A 64 -2.62 2.92 -4.15
CA PRO A 64 -2.60 2.54 -2.74
C PRO A 64 -4.00 2.67 -2.10
N GLY A 65 -4.26 1.92 -1.03
CA GLY A 65 -5.51 2.03 -0.25
C GLY A 65 -6.80 1.58 -0.93
N THR A 66 -6.74 0.99 -2.15
CA THR A 66 -7.92 0.57 -2.92
C THR A 66 -8.44 -0.83 -2.59
N GLY A 67 -7.85 -1.52 -1.59
CA GLY A 67 -8.30 -2.81 -1.11
C GLY A 67 -7.69 -4.03 -1.83
N LYS A 68 -6.62 -3.90 -2.62
CA LYS A 68 -5.96 -5.01 -3.33
C LYS A 68 -5.52 -6.13 -2.40
N THR A 69 -4.73 -5.79 -1.39
CA THR A 69 -4.23 -6.74 -0.39
C THR A 69 -5.38 -7.39 0.41
N THR A 70 -6.37 -6.59 0.79
CA THR A 70 -7.59 -7.05 1.49
C THR A 70 -8.36 -8.08 0.67
N ALA A 71 -8.54 -7.84 -0.64
CA ALA A 71 -9.20 -8.78 -1.56
C ALA A 71 -8.48 -10.12 -1.63
N VAL A 72 -7.16 -10.08 -1.77
CA VAL A 72 -6.33 -11.30 -1.80
C VAL A 72 -6.42 -12.05 -0.48
N GLN A 73 -6.31 -11.35 0.66
CA GLN A 73 -6.36 -11.97 1.98
C GLN A 73 -7.71 -12.65 2.23
N LYS A 74 -8.83 -11.99 1.92
CA LYS A 74 -10.17 -12.60 2.06
C LYS A 74 -10.31 -13.90 1.27
N LEU A 75 -9.80 -13.94 0.03
CA LEU A 75 -9.84 -15.15 -0.77
C LEU A 75 -8.88 -16.21 -0.25
N PHE A 76 -7.76 -15.82 0.34
CA PHE A 76 -6.82 -16.77 0.93
C PHE A 76 -7.36 -17.39 2.21
N ASP A 77 -8.11 -16.64 3.02
CA ASP A 77 -8.81 -17.18 4.19
C ASP A 77 -9.87 -18.20 3.78
N GLU A 78 -10.59 -17.98 2.68
CA GLU A 78 -11.50 -18.98 2.11
C GLU A 78 -10.74 -20.21 1.61
N LEU A 79 -9.61 -20.03 0.91
CA LEU A 79 -8.78 -21.12 0.41
C LEU A 79 -8.12 -21.94 1.53
N ALA A 80 -7.80 -21.32 2.66
CA ALA A 80 -7.23 -22.01 3.83
C ALA A 80 -8.14 -23.11 4.37
N THR A 81 -9.45 -23.05 4.09
CA THR A 81 -10.40 -24.12 4.44
C THR A 81 -10.38 -25.31 3.47
N VAL A 82 -9.64 -25.21 2.36
CA VAL A 82 -9.57 -26.23 1.30
C VAL A 82 -8.34 -27.08 1.48
N HIS A 83 -8.51 -28.35 1.86
CA HIS A 83 -7.42 -29.28 2.21
C HIS A 83 -6.36 -29.53 1.11
N GLN A 84 -6.67 -29.26 -0.16
CA GLN A 84 -5.78 -29.52 -1.30
C GLN A 84 -5.12 -28.27 -1.85
N THR A 85 -5.05 -27.19 -1.05
CA THR A 85 -4.51 -25.91 -1.50
C THR A 85 -3.70 -25.23 -0.40
N HIS A 86 -2.49 -24.82 -0.76
CA HIS A 86 -1.73 -23.84 0.01
C HIS A 86 -1.94 -22.45 -0.61
N ALA A 87 -2.21 -21.45 0.22
CA ALA A 87 -2.35 -20.04 -0.18
C ALA A 87 -1.37 -19.18 0.64
N VAL A 88 -0.39 -18.58 -0.01
CA VAL A 88 0.72 -17.88 0.64
C VAL A 88 0.83 -16.48 0.10
N ARG A 89 0.70 -15.46 0.97
CA ARG A 89 1.01 -14.09 0.63
C ARG A 89 2.45 -13.76 1.04
N VAL A 90 3.23 -13.26 0.09
CA VAL A 90 4.60 -12.79 0.28
C VAL A 90 4.62 -11.30 0.07
N ASN A 91 4.98 -10.54 1.08
CA ASN A 91 5.24 -9.11 0.97
C ASN A 91 6.63 -8.91 0.35
N CYS A 92 6.66 -8.45 -0.91
CA CYS A 92 7.91 -8.28 -1.65
C CYS A 92 8.73 -7.06 -1.20
N ARG A 93 8.13 -6.16 -0.42
CA ARG A 93 8.87 -5.06 0.23
C ARG A 93 9.86 -5.57 1.29
N VAL A 94 9.54 -6.72 1.91
CA VAL A 94 10.38 -7.37 2.93
C VAL A 94 11.16 -8.53 2.32
N ASN A 95 10.56 -9.21 1.33
CA ASN A 95 11.14 -10.36 0.65
C ASN A 95 11.41 -9.98 -0.81
N ASP A 96 12.43 -9.17 -1.02
CA ASP A 96 12.79 -8.51 -2.27
C ASP A 96 13.69 -9.35 -3.21
N THR A 97 14.13 -10.52 -2.75
CA THR A 97 14.92 -11.46 -3.53
C THR A 97 14.18 -12.76 -3.82
N ARG A 98 14.52 -13.41 -4.94
CA ARG A 98 13.98 -14.75 -5.26
C ARG A 98 14.19 -15.74 -4.10
N TYR A 99 15.36 -15.71 -3.46
CA TYR A 99 15.66 -16.63 -2.37
C TYR A 99 14.74 -16.36 -1.16
N SER A 100 14.55 -15.12 -0.76
CA SER A 100 13.67 -14.75 0.38
C SER A 100 12.21 -15.11 0.11
N VAL A 101 11.71 -14.87 -1.12
CA VAL A 101 10.37 -15.31 -1.54
C VAL A 101 10.21 -16.80 -1.36
N PHE A 102 11.14 -17.62 -1.90
CA PHE A 102 11.03 -19.07 -1.82
C PHE A 102 11.29 -19.62 -0.41
N SER A 103 12.08 -18.95 0.42
CA SER A 103 12.21 -19.28 1.85
C SER A 103 10.89 -19.11 2.58
N ARG A 104 10.17 -18.03 2.29
CA ARG A 104 8.82 -17.81 2.85
C ARG A 104 7.82 -18.86 2.39
N LEU A 105 7.86 -19.26 1.11
CA LEU A 105 7.03 -20.35 0.59
C LEU A 105 7.37 -21.68 1.27
N PHE A 106 8.66 -21.96 1.47
CA PHE A 106 9.11 -23.17 2.15
C PHE A 106 8.57 -23.22 3.58
N GLY A 107 8.74 -22.13 4.36
CA GLY A 107 8.24 -22.06 5.74
C GLY A 107 6.75 -22.36 5.84
N HIS A 108 5.95 -21.84 4.88
CA HIS A 108 4.52 -22.12 4.85
C HIS A 108 4.18 -23.59 4.47
N VAL A 109 4.85 -24.15 3.45
CA VAL A 109 4.56 -25.50 2.95
C VAL A 109 5.04 -26.59 3.93
N PHE A 110 6.11 -26.31 4.67
CA PHE A 110 6.71 -27.26 5.60
C PHE A 110 6.41 -27.00 7.07
N GLU A 111 5.83 -25.85 7.39
CA GLU A 111 5.54 -25.39 8.75
C GLU A 111 6.81 -25.17 9.63
N TYR A 112 7.97 -25.03 9.00
CA TYR A 112 9.24 -24.65 9.64
C TYR A 112 10.13 -23.90 8.64
N GLU A 113 10.99 -23.01 9.16
CA GLU A 113 11.88 -22.20 8.32
C GLU A 113 13.02 -23.06 7.72
N PRO A 114 13.47 -22.77 6.49
CA PRO A 114 14.63 -23.41 5.91
C PRO A 114 15.89 -23.07 6.73
N PRO A 115 16.96 -23.89 6.65
CA PRO A 115 18.22 -23.56 7.29
C PRO A 115 18.74 -22.20 6.82
N GLU A 116 19.19 -21.34 7.75
CA GLU A 116 19.69 -19.98 7.47
C GLU A 116 20.87 -19.96 6.47
N SER A 117 21.63 -21.05 6.38
CA SER A 117 22.78 -21.17 5.47
C SER A 117 22.93 -22.58 4.94
N GLY A 118 23.61 -22.71 3.78
CA GLY A 118 24.01 -24.00 3.23
C GLY A 118 22.98 -24.71 2.34
N ILE A 119 21.78 -24.14 2.13
CA ILE A 119 20.82 -24.67 1.17
C ILE A 119 20.85 -23.81 -0.12
N SER A 120 21.08 -24.47 -1.27
CA SER A 120 21.01 -23.76 -2.55
C SER A 120 19.57 -23.52 -2.98
N PHE A 121 19.33 -22.46 -3.76
CA PHE A 121 18.01 -22.18 -4.35
C PHE A 121 17.42 -23.42 -5.04
N LYS A 122 18.21 -24.12 -5.84
CA LYS A 122 17.76 -25.32 -6.56
C LYS A 122 17.23 -26.40 -5.59
N LYS A 123 17.90 -26.59 -4.45
CA LYS A 123 17.48 -27.58 -3.45
C LYS A 123 16.21 -27.12 -2.72
N LEU A 124 16.14 -25.83 -2.36
CA LEU A 124 14.97 -25.23 -1.71
C LEU A 124 13.72 -25.36 -2.60
N PHE A 125 13.83 -24.95 -3.85
CA PHE A 125 12.77 -25.02 -4.85
C PHE A 125 12.35 -26.48 -5.13
N GLY A 126 13.33 -27.38 -5.29
CA GLY A 126 13.06 -28.82 -5.49
C GLY A 126 12.25 -29.41 -4.34
N GLN A 127 12.60 -29.13 -3.10
CA GLN A 127 11.86 -29.62 -1.94
C GLN A 127 10.40 -29.10 -1.90
N ILE A 128 10.17 -27.81 -2.20
CA ILE A 128 8.82 -27.25 -2.28
C ILE A 128 8.01 -27.99 -3.35
N THR A 129 8.55 -28.12 -4.57
CA THR A 129 7.84 -28.77 -5.68
C THR A 129 7.58 -30.24 -5.45
N ASP A 130 8.54 -30.98 -4.87
CA ASP A 130 8.38 -32.37 -4.48
C ASP A 130 7.23 -32.52 -3.48
N LYS A 131 7.23 -31.71 -2.42
CA LYS A 131 6.17 -31.74 -1.39
C LYS A 131 4.78 -31.49 -1.96
N LEU A 132 4.65 -30.49 -2.87
CA LEU A 132 3.37 -30.18 -3.51
C LEU A 132 2.87 -31.32 -4.41
N VAL A 133 3.77 -31.97 -5.15
CA VAL A 133 3.43 -33.09 -6.04
C VAL A 133 3.07 -34.33 -5.22
N ASP A 134 3.86 -34.69 -4.21
CA ASP A 134 3.64 -35.85 -3.37
C ASP A 134 2.33 -35.78 -2.55
N ALA A 135 1.97 -34.55 -2.14
CA ALA A 135 0.72 -34.26 -1.44
C ALA A 135 -0.48 -34.02 -2.38
N GLU A 136 -0.27 -33.99 -3.69
CA GLU A 136 -1.27 -33.62 -4.71
C GLU A 136 -1.95 -32.27 -4.47
N THR A 137 -1.23 -31.31 -3.86
CA THR A 137 -1.73 -29.98 -3.49
C THR A 137 -1.40 -28.94 -4.53
N ALA A 138 -2.27 -27.94 -4.69
CA ALA A 138 -2.01 -26.72 -5.44
C ALA A 138 -1.42 -25.64 -4.54
N LEU A 139 -0.61 -24.76 -5.10
CA LEU A 139 -0.06 -23.59 -4.42
C LEU A 139 -0.54 -22.31 -5.13
N VAL A 140 -1.14 -21.40 -4.37
CA VAL A 140 -1.42 -20.05 -4.81
C VAL A 140 -0.44 -19.11 -4.09
N VAL A 141 0.35 -18.37 -4.87
CA VAL A 141 1.31 -17.41 -4.36
C VAL A 141 0.83 -16.00 -4.71
N ALA A 142 0.58 -15.17 -3.71
CA ALA A 142 0.40 -13.75 -3.92
C ALA A 142 1.73 -13.04 -3.64
N LEU A 143 2.29 -12.41 -4.66
CA LEU A 143 3.43 -11.50 -4.57
C LEU A 143 2.87 -10.09 -4.38
N ASP A 144 2.76 -9.67 -3.13
CA ASP A 144 2.22 -8.36 -2.75
C ASP A 144 3.32 -7.31 -2.82
N ASP A 145 3.02 -6.13 -3.40
CA ASP A 145 3.99 -5.11 -3.76
C ASP A 145 5.12 -5.64 -4.66
N VAL A 146 4.74 -6.36 -5.72
CA VAL A 146 5.68 -7.03 -6.65
C VAL A 146 6.67 -6.07 -7.32
N ASN A 147 6.36 -4.78 -7.38
CA ASN A 147 7.25 -3.73 -7.89
C ASN A 147 8.62 -3.74 -7.18
N TYR A 148 8.72 -4.12 -5.91
CA TYR A 148 10.01 -4.24 -5.22
C TYR A 148 10.91 -5.31 -5.84
N LEU A 149 10.36 -6.43 -6.31
CA LEU A 149 11.13 -7.42 -7.07
C LEU A 149 11.62 -6.89 -8.43
N TYR A 150 10.90 -5.94 -9.04
CA TYR A 150 11.36 -5.28 -10.27
C TYR A 150 12.51 -4.32 -9.98
N TYR A 151 12.44 -3.54 -8.91
CA TYR A 151 13.52 -2.61 -8.54
C TYR A 151 14.83 -3.36 -8.25
N GLU A 152 14.75 -4.54 -7.63
CA GLU A 152 15.90 -5.40 -7.36
C GLU A 152 16.30 -6.31 -8.56
N ASN A 153 15.61 -6.21 -9.70
CA ASN A 153 15.80 -7.06 -10.89
C ASN A 153 15.54 -8.56 -10.63
N GLU A 154 14.80 -8.91 -9.60
CA GLU A 154 14.50 -10.29 -9.20
C GLU A 154 13.14 -10.80 -9.73
N ALA A 155 12.29 -9.90 -10.29
CA ALA A 155 10.93 -10.23 -10.72
C ALA A 155 10.91 -11.31 -11.80
N SER A 156 11.75 -11.19 -12.83
CA SER A 156 11.78 -12.15 -13.94
C SER A 156 12.16 -13.55 -13.49
N ASP A 157 13.20 -13.69 -12.69
CA ASP A 157 13.68 -14.99 -12.21
C ASP A 157 12.72 -15.63 -11.20
N THR A 158 12.10 -14.82 -10.34
CA THR A 158 11.09 -15.26 -9.38
C THR A 158 9.85 -15.79 -10.09
N LEU A 159 9.27 -14.98 -10.99
CA LEU A 159 8.10 -15.38 -11.77
C LEU A 159 8.39 -16.57 -12.68
N TYR A 160 9.54 -16.60 -13.35
CA TYR A 160 9.95 -17.74 -14.19
C TYR A 160 9.96 -19.04 -13.39
N SER A 161 10.56 -19.02 -12.20
CA SER A 161 10.63 -20.20 -11.32
C SER A 161 9.25 -20.70 -10.91
N LEU A 162 8.34 -19.81 -10.50
CA LEU A 162 6.97 -20.14 -10.09
C LEU A 162 6.13 -20.67 -11.26
N LEU A 163 6.16 -19.98 -12.40
CA LEU A 163 5.32 -20.28 -13.56
C LEU A 163 5.72 -21.59 -14.26
N ARG A 164 7.00 -21.95 -14.21
CA ARG A 164 7.56 -23.17 -14.83
C ARG A 164 7.91 -24.28 -13.85
N ALA A 165 7.43 -24.20 -12.61
CA ALA A 165 7.64 -25.25 -11.61
C ALA A 165 7.22 -26.64 -12.11
N HIS A 166 6.21 -26.73 -12.97
CA HIS A 166 5.75 -27.99 -13.59
C HIS A 166 6.76 -28.61 -14.58
N GLU A 167 7.74 -27.84 -15.07
CA GLU A 167 8.82 -28.36 -15.93
C GLU A 167 9.94 -29.02 -15.11
N GLU A 168 10.23 -28.48 -13.93
CA GLU A 168 11.19 -29.07 -12.97
C GLU A 168 10.64 -30.37 -12.36
N ARG A 169 9.35 -30.36 -11.99
CA ARG A 169 8.67 -31.53 -11.42
C ARG A 169 7.29 -31.65 -12.08
N GLY A 170 7.13 -32.67 -12.91
CA GLY A 170 5.82 -32.94 -13.53
C GLY A 170 4.72 -33.06 -12.49
N GLY A 171 3.65 -32.28 -12.64
CA GLY A 171 2.52 -32.28 -11.72
C GLY A 171 2.48 -31.12 -10.72
N ALA A 172 3.52 -30.29 -10.57
CA ALA A 172 3.46 -29.09 -9.73
C ALA A 172 2.40 -28.09 -10.24
N ARG A 173 1.51 -27.66 -9.34
CA ARG A 173 0.31 -26.85 -9.66
C ARG A 173 0.42 -25.53 -8.92
N ILE A 174 1.13 -24.57 -9.51
CA ILE A 174 1.37 -23.23 -8.93
C ILE A 174 0.64 -22.18 -9.77
N GLY A 175 -0.10 -21.29 -9.10
CA GLY A 175 -0.67 -20.07 -9.66
C GLY A 175 -0.14 -18.85 -8.92
N VAL A 176 0.03 -17.74 -9.65
CA VAL A 176 0.62 -16.50 -9.14
C VAL A 176 -0.38 -15.38 -9.24
N ILE A 177 -0.56 -14.65 -8.14
CA ILE A 177 -1.23 -13.35 -8.08
C ILE A 177 -0.14 -12.29 -7.88
N ALA A 178 0.18 -11.51 -8.90
CA ALA A 178 1.07 -10.37 -8.77
C ALA A 178 0.23 -9.14 -8.40
N VAL A 179 0.57 -8.46 -7.30
CA VAL A 179 -0.12 -7.26 -6.82
C VAL A 179 0.85 -6.09 -6.89
N SER A 180 0.45 -5.02 -7.59
CA SER A 180 1.23 -3.78 -7.70
C SER A 180 0.39 -2.56 -7.35
N SER A 181 1.00 -1.63 -6.65
CA SER A 181 0.45 -0.29 -6.39
C SER A 181 1.09 0.78 -7.28
N ASP A 182 2.08 0.39 -8.10
CA ASP A 182 2.75 1.28 -9.03
C ASP A 182 1.93 1.41 -10.32
N PRO A 183 1.41 2.61 -10.66
CA PRO A 183 0.62 2.82 -11.87
C PRO A 183 1.46 2.72 -13.15
N ASP A 184 2.75 3.04 -13.07
CA ASP A 184 3.66 3.14 -14.23
C ASP A 184 4.34 1.81 -14.56
N LEU A 185 4.21 0.82 -13.69
CA LEU A 185 4.73 -0.50 -13.96
C LEU A 185 3.98 -1.12 -15.15
N GLU A 186 4.47 -0.93 -16.36
CA GLU A 186 4.08 -1.71 -17.55
C GLU A 186 4.60 -3.15 -17.43
N GLU A 187 4.15 -3.81 -16.43
CA GLU A 187 4.67 -4.95 -15.68
C GLU A 187 5.09 -6.12 -16.56
N ILE A 188 4.34 -6.37 -17.62
CA ILE A 188 4.62 -7.51 -18.51
C ILE A 188 5.71 -7.10 -19.51
N GLY A 189 5.74 -5.84 -19.94
CA GLY A 189 6.73 -5.32 -20.89
C GLY A 189 8.15 -5.25 -20.33
N ALA A 190 8.28 -5.05 -19.02
CA ALA A 190 9.57 -5.00 -18.33
C ALA A 190 10.15 -6.38 -17.99
N LEU A 191 9.33 -7.46 -18.07
CA LEU A 191 9.78 -8.82 -17.80
C LEU A 191 10.61 -9.39 -18.96
N ASP A 192 11.48 -10.34 -18.63
CA ASP A 192 12.19 -11.14 -19.65
C ASP A 192 11.20 -11.78 -20.64
N PRO A 193 11.46 -11.79 -21.94
CA PRO A 193 10.61 -12.40 -22.96
C PRO A 193 10.18 -13.85 -22.65
N ARG A 194 11.02 -14.61 -21.94
CA ARG A 194 10.70 -15.97 -21.49
C ARG A 194 9.54 -15.99 -20.50
N VAL A 195 9.46 -14.99 -19.63
CA VAL A 195 8.36 -14.85 -18.66
C VAL A 195 7.11 -14.32 -19.35
N GLN A 196 7.25 -13.31 -20.22
CA GLN A 196 6.14 -12.75 -20.98
C GLN A 196 5.37 -13.81 -21.79
N SER A 197 6.07 -14.83 -22.29
CA SER A 197 5.46 -15.90 -23.09
C SER A 197 4.52 -16.81 -22.28
N VAL A 198 4.75 -16.94 -20.97
CA VAL A 198 4.02 -17.86 -20.06
C VAL A 198 3.15 -17.15 -19.04
N PHE A 199 3.49 -15.91 -18.68
CA PHE A 199 2.69 -15.10 -17.76
C PHE A 199 1.53 -14.44 -18.52
N ARG A 200 0.39 -15.10 -18.55
CA ARG A 200 -0.85 -14.61 -19.13
C ARG A 200 -1.90 -14.47 -18.04
N PRO A 201 -1.79 -13.43 -17.20
CA PRO A 201 -2.65 -13.28 -16.05
C PRO A 201 -4.03 -12.72 -16.42
N GLU A 202 -5.03 -13.04 -15.62
CA GLU A 202 -6.28 -12.28 -15.54
C GLU A 202 -5.97 -10.89 -14.98
N LYS A 203 -6.30 -9.83 -15.72
CA LYS A 203 -6.03 -8.46 -15.32
C LYS A 203 -7.17 -7.91 -14.47
N VAL A 204 -6.86 -7.52 -13.24
CA VAL A 204 -7.81 -7.00 -12.26
C VAL A 204 -7.37 -5.62 -11.81
N PHE A 205 -8.12 -4.60 -12.22
CA PHE A 205 -7.84 -3.21 -11.82
C PHE A 205 -8.75 -2.79 -10.66
N PHE A 206 -8.14 -2.20 -9.64
CA PHE A 206 -8.78 -1.63 -8.47
C PHE A 206 -8.73 -0.11 -8.57
N PRO A 207 -9.77 0.56 -9.04
CA PRO A 207 -9.80 2.01 -9.10
C PRO A 207 -9.85 2.62 -7.70
N SER A 208 -9.47 3.89 -7.57
CA SER A 208 -9.74 4.67 -6.36
C SER A 208 -11.23 4.62 -6.03
N TYR A 209 -11.57 4.70 -4.75
CA TYR A 209 -12.95 4.81 -4.32
C TYR A 209 -13.47 6.22 -4.58
N GLY A 210 -14.72 6.32 -5.04
CA GLY A 210 -15.45 7.57 -5.06
C GLY A 210 -15.88 8.00 -3.66
N GLN A 211 -16.14 9.29 -3.46
CA GLN A 211 -16.51 9.84 -2.14
C GLN A 211 -17.68 9.08 -1.50
N ALA A 212 -18.75 8.79 -2.26
CA ALA A 212 -19.89 8.06 -1.74
C ALA A 212 -19.55 6.61 -1.32
N GLU A 213 -18.61 5.96 -2.03
CA GLU A 213 -18.11 4.63 -1.68
C GLU A 213 -17.27 4.67 -0.39
N ILE A 214 -16.46 5.74 -0.22
CA ILE A 214 -15.68 5.98 1.00
C ILE A 214 -16.62 6.14 2.20
N VAL A 215 -17.65 7.01 2.08
CA VAL A 215 -18.66 7.19 3.15
C VAL A 215 -19.26 5.84 3.55
N ASP A 216 -19.77 5.06 2.58
CA ASP A 216 -20.41 3.77 2.84
C ASP A 216 -19.46 2.75 3.51
N ILE A 217 -18.17 2.76 3.16
CA ILE A 217 -17.17 1.89 3.79
C ILE A 217 -16.85 2.37 5.21
N LEU A 218 -16.64 3.68 5.40
CA LEU A 218 -16.30 4.24 6.70
C LEU A 218 -17.47 4.16 7.68
N GLU A 219 -18.72 4.32 7.21
CA GLU A 219 -19.93 4.14 8.05
C GLU A 219 -19.96 2.76 8.69
N GLU A 220 -19.69 1.69 7.90
CA GLU A 220 -19.61 0.33 8.47
C GLU A 220 -18.51 0.20 9.53
N ARG A 221 -17.39 0.92 9.34
CA ARG A 221 -16.31 0.94 10.34
C ARG A 221 -16.70 1.69 11.60
N VAL A 222 -17.38 2.82 11.46
CA VAL A 222 -17.91 3.63 12.58
C VAL A 222 -18.89 2.82 13.41
N ASP A 223 -19.86 2.16 12.78
CA ASP A 223 -20.87 1.35 13.45
C ASP A 223 -20.28 0.21 14.29
N ARG A 224 -19.17 -0.35 13.84
CA ARG A 224 -18.48 -1.46 14.54
C ARG A 224 -17.42 -0.98 15.51
N GLY A 225 -16.77 0.13 15.20
CA GLY A 225 -15.61 0.65 15.93
C GLY A 225 -15.98 1.54 17.10
N PHE A 226 -16.94 2.43 16.91
CA PHE A 226 -17.40 3.37 17.95
C PHE A 226 -18.63 2.89 18.71
N LYS A 227 -18.86 3.47 19.87
CA LYS A 227 -20.12 3.40 20.58
C LYS A 227 -21.18 4.29 19.90
N ASP A 228 -22.45 4.02 20.18
CA ASP A 228 -23.55 4.77 19.56
C ASP A 228 -23.47 6.27 19.90
N GLY A 229 -23.60 7.11 18.88
CA GLY A 229 -23.60 8.57 19.01
C GLY A 229 -22.23 9.24 19.18
N VAL A 230 -21.14 8.49 19.08
CA VAL A 230 -19.77 9.06 19.18
C VAL A 230 -19.41 9.91 17.97
N LEU A 231 -19.77 9.50 16.76
CA LEU A 231 -19.50 10.25 15.53
C LEU A 231 -20.80 10.56 14.80
N GLY A 232 -20.99 11.82 14.45
CA GLY A 232 -22.14 12.29 13.65
C GLY A 232 -21.93 12.08 12.14
N ALA A 233 -23.02 12.18 11.37
CA ALA A 233 -22.95 12.07 9.91
C ALA A 233 -22.12 13.20 9.27
N THR A 234 -22.19 14.40 9.83
CA THR A 234 -21.41 15.57 9.37
C THR A 234 -19.90 15.32 9.54
N GLU A 235 -19.50 14.80 10.67
CA GLU A 235 -18.10 14.47 10.98
C GLU A 235 -17.60 13.34 10.08
N LEU A 236 -18.44 12.33 9.80
CA LEU A 236 -18.13 11.27 8.86
C LEU A 236 -17.91 11.80 7.44
N ASP A 237 -18.74 12.75 6.98
CA ASP A 237 -18.60 13.39 5.68
C ASP A 237 -17.27 14.15 5.58
N VAL A 238 -16.83 14.84 6.63
CA VAL A 238 -15.51 15.51 6.68
C VAL A 238 -14.38 14.50 6.55
N VAL A 239 -14.42 13.39 7.30
CA VAL A 239 -13.41 12.33 7.19
C VAL A 239 -13.39 11.74 5.77
N ALA A 240 -14.55 11.53 5.17
CA ALA A 240 -14.66 10.99 3.80
C ALA A 240 -14.11 11.95 2.75
N GLU A 241 -14.34 13.25 2.88
CA GLU A 241 -13.79 14.28 2.01
C GLU A 241 -12.25 14.31 2.08
N ARG A 242 -11.67 14.35 3.28
CA ARG A 242 -10.22 14.29 3.50
C ARG A 242 -9.60 13.00 2.95
N THR A 243 -10.33 11.87 3.08
CA THR A 243 -9.90 10.58 2.54
C THR A 243 -9.90 10.59 1.01
N ALA A 244 -10.90 11.21 0.39
CA ALA A 244 -11.03 11.30 -1.06
C ALA A 244 -9.93 12.16 -1.71
N GLU A 245 -9.48 13.23 -1.05
CA GLU A 245 -8.36 14.07 -1.49
C GLU A 245 -7.08 13.25 -1.71
N GLY A 246 -6.75 12.33 -0.79
CA GLY A 246 -5.59 11.45 -0.90
C GLY A 246 -5.83 10.16 -1.68
N GLY A 247 -7.08 9.81 -1.97
CA GLY A 247 -7.47 8.58 -2.68
C GLY A 247 -7.14 7.26 -1.95
N ASP A 248 -6.67 7.32 -0.71
CA ASP A 248 -6.26 6.18 0.10
C ASP A 248 -7.17 5.97 1.31
N LEU A 249 -7.98 4.91 1.29
CA LEU A 249 -8.92 4.60 2.38
C LEU A 249 -8.25 4.43 3.75
N ARG A 250 -6.97 4.08 3.80
CA ARG A 250 -6.22 3.94 5.06
C ARG A 250 -6.11 5.26 5.82
N VAL A 251 -6.08 6.39 5.09
CA VAL A 251 -6.10 7.73 5.70
C VAL A 251 -7.39 7.93 6.49
N GLY A 252 -8.54 7.59 5.91
CA GLY A 252 -9.82 7.70 6.61
C GLY A 252 -9.93 6.83 7.87
N LEU A 253 -9.38 5.60 7.81
CA LEU A 253 -9.35 4.71 8.97
C LEU A 253 -8.46 5.27 10.09
N ASP A 254 -7.28 5.79 9.76
CA ASP A 254 -6.36 6.40 10.73
C ASP A 254 -6.97 7.70 11.32
N LEU A 255 -7.63 8.51 10.51
CA LEU A 255 -8.34 9.71 10.97
C LEU A 255 -9.44 9.37 11.97
N LEU A 256 -10.28 8.39 11.69
CA LEU A 256 -11.34 7.95 12.61
C LEU A 256 -10.75 7.50 13.95
N ARG A 257 -9.70 6.69 13.90
CA ARG A 257 -9.02 6.20 15.10
C ARG A 257 -8.43 7.34 15.92
N ARG A 258 -7.66 8.24 15.30
CA ARG A 258 -7.01 9.37 15.98
C ARG A 258 -8.03 10.37 16.52
N ALA A 259 -9.06 10.71 15.76
CA ALA A 259 -10.12 11.58 16.22
C ALA A 259 -10.86 11.00 17.46
N GLY A 260 -11.07 9.68 17.51
CA GLY A 260 -11.58 9.01 18.69
C GLY A 260 -10.66 9.14 19.90
N LEU A 261 -9.35 8.96 19.71
CA LEU A 261 -8.35 9.13 20.77
C LEU A 261 -8.27 10.60 21.24
N ASN A 262 -8.37 11.58 20.33
CA ASN A 262 -8.40 13.01 20.69
C ASN A 262 -9.65 13.36 21.53
N ALA A 263 -10.81 12.81 21.16
CA ALA A 263 -12.03 12.96 21.98
C ALA A 263 -11.85 12.39 23.40
N GLU A 264 -11.23 11.21 23.55
CA GLU A 264 -10.90 10.62 24.85
C GLU A 264 -9.95 11.51 25.67
N LEU A 265 -8.89 12.04 25.03
CA LEU A 265 -7.94 12.95 25.69
C LEU A 265 -8.63 14.21 26.25
N ARG A 266 -9.68 14.70 25.59
CA ARG A 266 -10.51 15.82 26.08
C ARG A 266 -11.54 15.38 27.13
N GLY A 267 -11.67 14.10 27.43
CA GLY A 267 -12.72 13.58 28.28
C GLY A 267 -14.14 13.67 27.66
N SER A 268 -14.21 13.72 26.32
CA SER A 268 -15.46 13.79 25.56
C SER A 268 -15.96 12.39 25.18
N ARG A 269 -17.29 12.25 25.05
CA ARG A 269 -17.93 11.05 24.52
C ARG A 269 -18.30 11.19 23.04
N GLU A 270 -18.04 12.35 22.45
CA GLU A 270 -18.37 12.68 21.07
C GLU A 270 -17.11 13.20 20.36
N VAL A 271 -16.89 12.71 19.15
CA VAL A 271 -15.87 13.20 18.22
C VAL A 271 -16.40 14.45 17.52
N THR A 272 -15.60 15.50 17.50
CA THR A 272 -15.95 16.78 16.87
C THR A 272 -15.08 17.02 15.62
N ALA A 273 -15.46 18.01 14.82
CA ALA A 273 -14.66 18.46 13.68
C ALA A 273 -13.23 18.86 14.10
N GLU A 274 -13.06 19.45 15.28
CA GLU A 274 -11.75 19.86 15.83
C GLU A 274 -10.85 18.64 16.08
N ASP A 275 -11.41 17.52 16.60
CA ASP A 275 -10.66 16.26 16.78
C ASP A 275 -10.19 15.66 15.44
N ILE A 276 -11.02 15.82 14.40
CA ILE A 276 -10.70 15.35 13.05
C ILE A 276 -9.63 16.22 12.41
N ASP A 277 -9.74 17.54 12.55
CA ASP A 277 -8.76 18.49 11.99
C ASP A 277 -7.37 18.28 12.64
N GLU A 278 -7.32 18.12 13.96
CA GLU A 278 -6.08 17.81 14.68
C GLU A 278 -5.48 16.46 14.22
N ALA A 279 -6.32 15.42 14.11
CA ALA A 279 -5.90 14.12 13.62
C ALA A 279 -5.38 14.18 12.17
N TYR A 280 -5.99 15.00 11.32
CA TYR A 280 -5.60 15.18 9.92
C TYR A 280 -4.25 15.88 9.79
N GLU A 281 -4.04 16.95 10.55
CA GLU A 281 -2.74 17.64 10.57
C GLU A 281 -1.62 16.69 11.02
N ASP A 282 -1.84 15.92 12.07
CA ASP A 282 -0.86 14.92 12.53
C ASP A 282 -0.56 13.87 11.45
N ALA A 283 -1.59 13.35 10.78
CA ALA A 283 -1.45 12.37 9.70
C ALA A 283 -0.67 12.94 8.50
N ARG A 284 -0.95 14.19 8.10
CA ARG A 284 -0.22 14.88 7.03
C ARG A 284 1.27 14.98 7.34
N TYR A 285 1.65 15.33 8.57
CA TYR A 285 3.06 15.43 8.96
C TYR A 285 3.78 14.08 8.96
N VAL A 286 3.11 13.00 9.33
CA VAL A 286 3.68 11.65 9.25
C VAL A 286 3.86 11.24 7.78
N HIS A 287 2.90 11.52 6.92
CA HIS A 287 3.00 11.24 5.48
C HIS A 287 4.14 12.04 4.85
N LEU A 288 4.23 13.34 5.14
CA LEU A 288 5.33 14.20 4.71
C LEU A 288 6.70 13.62 5.07
N ALA A 289 6.87 13.18 6.32
CA ALA A 289 8.13 12.61 6.80
C ALA A 289 8.51 11.33 6.01
N HIS A 290 7.55 10.44 5.78
CA HIS A 290 7.78 9.22 5.00
C HIS A 290 8.09 9.51 3.52
N SER A 291 7.37 10.46 2.91
CA SER A 291 7.61 10.85 1.53
C SER A 291 9.00 11.46 1.36
N ILE A 292 9.43 12.35 2.27
CA ILE A 292 10.77 12.93 2.24
C ILE A 292 11.86 11.85 2.41
N GLN A 293 11.68 10.87 3.29
CA GLN A 293 12.64 9.78 3.48
C GLN A 293 12.83 8.91 2.23
N ALA A 294 11.85 8.87 1.33
CA ALA A 294 11.91 8.11 0.09
C ALA A 294 12.52 8.89 -1.08
N LEU A 295 12.83 10.18 -0.90
CA LEU A 295 13.41 11.03 -1.94
C LEU A 295 14.92 10.76 -2.11
N SER A 296 15.38 10.79 -3.35
CA SER A 296 16.81 10.91 -3.66
C SER A 296 17.32 12.32 -3.39
N ASP A 297 18.64 12.49 -3.29
CA ASP A 297 19.26 13.79 -3.03
C ASP A 297 18.81 14.89 -4.02
N SER A 298 18.65 14.56 -5.30
CA SER A 298 18.20 15.51 -6.33
C SER A 298 16.72 15.87 -6.19
N GLU A 299 15.89 14.95 -5.72
CA GLU A 299 14.46 15.16 -5.47
C GLU A 299 14.25 16.00 -4.19
N ALA A 300 15.01 15.69 -3.15
CA ALA A 300 15.04 16.48 -1.92
C ALA A 300 15.52 17.92 -2.19
N ALA A 301 16.54 18.08 -3.04
CA ALA A 301 17.04 19.40 -3.44
C ALA A 301 15.98 20.22 -4.19
N LEU A 302 15.22 19.61 -5.11
CA LEU A 302 14.14 20.32 -5.79
C LEU A 302 13.02 20.70 -4.82
N LEU A 303 12.62 19.81 -3.92
CA LEU A 303 11.59 20.11 -2.92
C LEU A 303 12.04 21.24 -1.98
N ALA A 304 13.32 21.30 -1.58
CA ALA A 304 13.87 22.40 -0.80
C ALA A 304 13.79 23.73 -1.56
N VAL A 305 14.21 23.74 -2.83
CA VAL A 305 14.15 24.93 -3.68
C VAL A 305 12.70 25.42 -3.83
N ILE A 306 11.73 24.53 -4.04
CA ILE A 306 10.32 24.90 -4.12
C ILE A 306 9.85 25.52 -2.80
N ALA A 307 10.25 24.95 -1.65
CA ALA A 307 9.88 25.48 -0.34
C ALA A 307 10.51 26.85 -0.02
N GLU A 308 11.73 27.11 -0.50
CA GLU A 308 12.40 28.40 -0.35
C GLU A 308 11.88 29.47 -1.34
N HIS A 309 11.31 29.06 -2.47
CA HIS A 309 10.81 29.90 -3.55
C HIS A 309 9.29 29.79 -3.73
N GLU A 310 8.56 29.55 -2.64
CA GLU A 310 7.10 29.44 -2.67
C GLU A 310 6.45 30.70 -3.24
N GLY A 311 5.59 30.51 -4.25
CA GLY A 311 4.94 31.59 -4.98
C GLY A 311 5.74 32.17 -6.16
N ASP A 312 6.95 31.69 -6.39
CA ASP A 312 7.75 32.08 -7.56
C ASP A 312 7.28 31.31 -8.82
N ARG A 313 7.62 31.86 -10.00
CA ARG A 313 7.30 31.22 -11.28
C ARG A 313 8.15 29.98 -11.49
N ALA A 314 7.61 28.96 -12.15
CA ALA A 314 8.31 27.71 -12.47
C ALA A 314 9.70 27.90 -13.14
N GLY A 315 9.89 28.99 -13.90
CA GLY A 315 11.19 29.33 -14.48
C GLY A 315 12.21 29.76 -13.44
N ALA A 316 11.82 30.54 -12.42
CA ALA A 316 12.71 30.95 -11.33
C ALA A 316 13.08 29.75 -10.44
N VAL A 317 12.11 28.86 -10.17
CA VAL A 317 12.35 27.60 -9.46
C VAL A 317 13.34 26.71 -10.22
N TYR A 318 13.21 26.62 -11.57
CA TYR A 318 14.16 25.88 -12.38
C TYR A 318 15.56 26.50 -12.32
N ASP A 319 15.67 27.83 -12.45
CA ASP A 319 16.97 28.50 -12.44
C ASP A 319 17.68 28.28 -11.08
N ALA A 320 16.98 28.39 -9.97
CA ALA A 320 17.50 28.10 -8.64
C ALA A 320 17.90 26.62 -8.46
N PHE A 321 17.09 25.68 -8.96
CA PHE A 321 17.39 24.26 -8.93
C PHE A 321 18.64 23.92 -9.77
N HIS A 322 18.76 24.53 -10.96
CA HIS A 322 19.92 24.33 -11.83
C HIS A 322 21.20 24.88 -11.17
N GLU A 323 21.12 26.03 -10.51
CA GLU A 323 22.25 26.62 -9.77
C GLU A 323 22.69 25.70 -8.62
N ALA A 324 21.74 25.08 -7.91
CA ALA A 324 22.01 24.21 -6.76
C ALA A 324 22.56 22.82 -7.16
N THR A 325 22.18 22.26 -8.33
CA THR A 325 22.41 20.86 -8.66
C THR A 325 23.14 20.61 -9.96
N ASP A 326 23.29 21.60 -10.82
CA ASP A 326 23.79 21.51 -12.22
C ASP A 326 22.97 20.58 -13.12
N LEU A 327 21.71 20.23 -12.72
CA LEU A 327 20.81 19.35 -13.49
C LEU A 327 19.99 20.15 -14.51
N GLY A 328 19.79 19.55 -15.69
CA GLY A 328 19.07 20.17 -16.80
C GLY A 328 17.54 20.09 -16.67
N TYR A 329 16.84 20.86 -17.55
CA TYR A 329 15.38 21.00 -17.54
C TYR A 329 14.61 19.68 -17.66
N THR A 330 15.10 18.70 -18.40
CA THR A 330 14.44 17.38 -18.53
C THR A 330 14.37 16.70 -17.18
N ARG A 331 15.50 16.65 -16.45
CA ARG A 331 15.55 16.05 -15.11
C ARG A 331 14.72 16.81 -14.09
N TYR A 332 14.74 18.13 -14.13
CA TYR A 332 13.84 18.98 -13.34
C TYR A 332 12.37 18.62 -13.55
N SER A 333 11.94 18.50 -14.83
CA SER A 333 10.54 18.17 -15.14
C SER A 333 10.13 16.77 -14.69
N GLU A 334 11.03 15.79 -14.79
CA GLU A 334 10.79 14.42 -14.28
C GLU A 334 10.61 14.43 -12.76
N ILE A 335 11.51 15.11 -12.05
CA ILE A 335 11.47 15.21 -10.59
C ILE A 335 10.20 15.96 -10.13
N LEU A 336 9.86 17.06 -10.79
CA LEU A 336 8.67 17.84 -10.46
C LEU A 336 7.39 17.01 -10.61
N ASN A 337 7.27 16.23 -11.68
CA ASN A 337 6.14 15.31 -11.86
C ASN A 337 6.10 14.24 -10.75
N LYS A 338 7.24 13.71 -10.35
CA LYS A 338 7.32 12.74 -9.26
C LYS A 338 6.90 13.35 -7.91
N LEU A 339 7.31 14.58 -7.62
CA LEU A 339 6.90 15.29 -6.40
C LEU A 339 5.39 15.57 -6.38
N ASP A 340 4.79 15.86 -7.54
CA ASP A 340 3.35 16.02 -7.73
C ASP A 340 2.61 14.68 -7.49
N GLU A 341 3.09 13.59 -8.10
CA GLU A 341 2.55 12.24 -7.88
C GLU A 341 2.65 11.76 -6.43
N LEU A 342 3.69 12.21 -5.71
CA LEU A 342 3.86 11.94 -4.28
C LEU A 342 2.98 12.85 -3.39
N GLY A 343 2.24 13.79 -3.97
CA GLY A 343 1.42 14.75 -3.22
C GLY A 343 2.23 15.72 -2.36
N LEU A 344 3.48 16.00 -2.73
CA LEU A 344 4.35 16.96 -2.05
C LEU A 344 4.21 18.37 -2.63
N VAL A 345 3.86 18.46 -3.91
CA VAL A 345 3.59 19.69 -4.63
C VAL A 345 2.33 19.51 -5.48
N GLU A 346 1.68 20.62 -5.82
CA GLU A 346 0.59 20.67 -6.79
C GLU A 346 1.05 21.51 -7.97
N THR A 347 0.76 21.06 -9.20
CA THR A 347 1.16 21.78 -10.39
C THR A 347 -0.03 22.08 -11.28
N GLU A 348 -0.33 23.36 -11.49
CA GLU A 348 -1.39 23.81 -12.38
C GLU A 348 -0.85 24.66 -13.54
N TYR A 349 -1.54 24.62 -14.68
CA TYR A 349 -1.23 25.50 -15.81
C TYR A 349 -2.07 26.77 -15.69
N ALA A 350 -1.45 27.86 -15.26
CA ALA A 350 -2.07 29.18 -15.20
C ALA A 350 -1.77 30.02 -16.46
N ASP A 351 -2.80 30.72 -16.98
CA ASP A 351 -2.65 31.73 -18.04
C ASP A 351 -2.20 33.05 -17.40
N PHE A 352 -0.94 33.42 -17.58
CA PHE A 352 -0.46 34.73 -17.17
C PHE A 352 -0.69 35.78 -18.25
N GLU A 353 -1.31 36.89 -17.88
CA GLU A 353 -1.53 38.01 -18.79
C GLU A 353 -0.23 38.43 -19.49
N GLY A 354 -0.16 38.13 -20.78
CA GLY A 354 0.80 38.77 -21.70
C GLY A 354 1.82 37.86 -22.40
N ARG A 355 2.17 36.66 -21.97
CA ARG A 355 3.09 35.71 -22.64
C ARG A 355 2.99 34.30 -22.14
N GLY A 356 2.22 33.44 -22.81
CA GLY A 356 2.33 31.98 -22.72
C GLY A 356 1.82 31.35 -21.41
N ARG A 357 1.42 30.08 -21.50
CA ARG A 357 1.09 29.24 -20.34
C ARG A 357 2.36 28.99 -19.52
N SER A 358 2.32 29.30 -18.22
CA SER A 358 3.35 28.93 -17.27
C SER A 358 2.75 27.93 -16.25
N ARG A 359 3.58 26.99 -15.78
CA ARG A 359 3.19 26.08 -14.71
C ARG A 359 3.33 26.84 -13.40
N GLU A 360 2.29 26.85 -12.59
CA GLU A 360 2.33 27.30 -11.21
C GLU A 360 2.62 26.10 -10.33
N ILE A 361 3.51 26.24 -9.36
CA ILE A 361 3.94 25.19 -8.47
C ILE A 361 3.62 25.66 -7.05
N THR A 362 2.79 24.91 -6.35
CA THR A 362 2.40 25.16 -4.97
C THR A 362 2.84 23.99 -4.09
N LEU A 363 3.29 24.27 -2.87
CA LEU A 363 3.52 23.20 -1.90
C LEU A 363 2.18 22.64 -1.38
N ALA A 364 2.10 21.35 -1.24
CA ALA A 364 0.97 20.69 -0.58
C ALA A 364 1.04 20.81 0.96
N TYR A 365 2.17 21.26 1.51
CA TYR A 365 2.46 21.41 2.93
C TYR A 365 3.06 22.77 3.24
N ASP A 366 3.00 23.18 4.51
CA ASP A 366 3.67 24.40 4.97
C ASP A 366 5.18 24.34 4.70
N ALA A 367 5.73 25.41 4.09
CA ALA A 367 7.13 25.46 3.69
C ALA A 367 8.10 25.25 4.86
N SER A 368 7.76 25.76 6.05
CA SER A 368 8.60 25.59 7.23
C SER A 368 8.64 24.16 7.72
N ALA A 369 7.52 23.43 7.62
CA ALA A 369 7.44 22.02 7.95
C ALA A 369 8.25 21.16 6.96
N VAL A 370 8.18 21.45 5.66
CA VAL A 370 8.96 20.77 4.61
C VAL A 370 10.46 20.97 4.87
N LEU A 371 10.91 22.21 5.03
CA LEU A 371 12.32 22.54 5.26
C LEU A 371 12.87 21.91 6.54
N LYS A 372 12.09 21.89 7.63
CA LYS A 372 12.46 21.22 8.87
C LYS A 372 12.70 19.75 8.66
N ARG A 373 11.80 19.05 7.95
CA ARG A 373 11.93 17.60 7.71
C ARG A 373 13.06 17.26 6.75
N LEU A 374 13.28 18.09 5.73
CA LEU A 374 14.45 17.94 4.84
C LEU A 374 15.78 18.12 5.61
N GLY A 375 15.86 19.05 6.56
CA GLY A 375 17.01 19.23 7.43
C GLY A 375 17.28 18.01 8.36
N GLU A 376 16.23 17.32 8.80
CA GLU A 376 16.32 16.08 9.56
C GLU A 376 16.74 14.86 8.69
N HIS A 377 16.45 14.89 7.39
CA HIS A 377 16.81 13.85 6.43
C HIS A 377 18.28 13.92 5.99
N THR A 378 18.86 15.12 5.95
CA THR A 378 20.25 15.37 5.52
C THR A 378 21.27 15.34 6.66
N ALA A 379 20.85 15.20 7.91
CA ALA A 379 21.68 15.13 9.10
C ALA A 379 21.90 13.69 9.55
#